data_100f2b6a4740d66dee520365b81be6b4
#
_entry.id   100f2b6a4740d66dee520365b81be6b4
#
_cell.length_a   1.000
_cell.length_b   1.000
_cell.length_c   1.000
_cell.angle_alpha   90.00
_cell.angle_beta   90.00
_cell.angle_gamma   90.00
#
_symmetry.space_group_name_H-M   'P 1'
#
loop_
_entity.id
_entity.type
_entity.pdbx_description
1 polymer ?
#
loop_
_entity_poly.entity_id
_entity_poly.type
_entity_poly.pdbx_seq_one_letter_code
_entity_poly.pdbx_strand_id
1 'polypeptide(L)'
;AVVSHIIGNYMKNSPYPLYLAIHGPKGEGKTFQTIRTCSKYNIAVYYISGAELCGSYEKDSITAIEKNLDDAIEEYKKSNIVSVFVIDDFHLSIASISAGVSRTVNSQILTGWLMNLADRAKSSTQPRIPFILLGNDFSNLYDPLTRDGRMDFFEWRPDESTKKKIICRHFEDYVPRDNREFSRLIDANINQPISFFAEIKNDMFKEIISEQIVSSHEYDALRLIQNVDSSHPDTVLKKRRDLVAMIEEQINSRLISLEAKETI
;
A
#
# COMPACT_ATOMS: atom_id res chain seq x y z
N ALA A 1 -1.39 -12.37 9.52
CA ALA A 1 -1.94 -11.23 10.28
C ALA A 1 -3.23 -10.69 9.65
N VAL A 2 -3.20 -10.14 8.39
CA VAL A 2 -4.36 -9.47 7.75
C VAL A 2 -5.62 -10.33 7.75
N VAL A 3 -5.59 -11.51 7.15
CA VAL A 3 -6.78 -12.38 7.01
C VAL A 3 -7.30 -12.86 8.36
N SER A 4 -6.42 -13.26 9.27
CA SER A 4 -6.84 -13.69 10.62
C SER A 4 -7.48 -12.56 11.41
N HIS A 5 -6.99 -11.34 11.29
CA HIS A 5 -7.58 -10.16 11.91
C HIS A 5 -8.98 -9.87 11.35
N ILE A 6 -9.12 -9.90 10.02
CA ILE A 6 -10.41 -9.65 9.37
C ILE A 6 -11.42 -10.72 9.79
N ILE A 7 -11.11 -12.00 9.56
CA ILE A 7 -12.03 -13.11 9.89
C ILE A 7 -12.35 -13.12 11.38
N GLY A 8 -11.34 -12.92 12.24
CA GLY A 8 -11.52 -12.87 13.68
C GLY A 8 -12.55 -11.82 14.11
N ASN A 9 -12.60 -10.65 13.47
CA ASN A 9 -13.57 -9.60 13.76
C ASN A 9 -15.01 -9.94 13.33
N TYR A 10 -15.19 -10.81 12.33
CA TYR A 10 -16.52 -11.28 11.92
C TYR A 10 -17.05 -12.43 12.78
N MET A 11 -16.20 -13.04 13.62
CA MET A 11 -16.62 -14.10 14.52
C MET A 11 -17.39 -13.55 15.73
N LYS A 12 -18.40 -14.29 16.21
CA LYS A 12 -19.11 -13.93 17.43
C LYS A 12 -18.19 -14.02 18.65
N ASN A 13 -18.34 -13.07 19.57
CA ASN A 13 -17.55 -13.00 20.81
C ASN A 13 -16.04 -13.00 20.56
N SER A 14 -15.61 -12.37 19.50
CA SER A 14 -14.22 -12.34 19.09
C SER A 14 -13.36 -11.53 20.07
N PRO A 15 -12.19 -12.04 20.48
CA PRO A 15 -11.24 -11.31 21.30
C PRO A 15 -10.39 -10.33 20.48
N TYR A 16 -10.47 -10.36 19.15
CA TYR A 16 -9.65 -9.51 18.30
C TYR A 16 -9.97 -8.03 18.52
N PRO A 17 -8.98 -7.14 18.57
CA PRO A 17 -9.22 -5.71 18.56
C PRO A 17 -9.80 -5.26 17.21
N LEU A 18 -10.41 -4.07 17.18
CA LEU A 18 -10.99 -3.54 15.94
C LEU A 18 -9.93 -3.12 14.93
N TYR A 19 -8.80 -2.62 15.42
CA TYR A 19 -7.71 -2.08 14.62
C TYR A 19 -6.54 -3.05 14.52
N LEU A 20 -5.98 -3.18 13.30
CA LEU A 20 -4.67 -3.77 13.03
C LEU A 20 -3.76 -2.68 12.46
N ALA A 21 -2.76 -2.28 13.21
CA ALA A 21 -1.75 -1.32 12.77
C ALA A 21 -0.58 -2.08 12.11
N ILE A 22 -0.38 -1.89 10.81
CA ILE A 22 0.74 -2.47 10.06
C ILE A 22 1.77 -1.38 9.81
N HIS A 23 2.95 -1.53 10.39
CA HIS A 23 4.04 -0.57 10.27
C HIS A 23 5.33 -1.23 9.75
N GLY A 24 6.30 -0.40 9.38
CA GLY A 24 7.59 -0.87 8.89
C GLY A 24 8.18 0.06 7.83
N PRO A 25 9.36 -0.25 7.27
CA PRO A 25 10.09 0.65 6.38
C PRO A 25 9.26 1.11 5.18
N LYS A 26 9.53 2.34 4.74
CA LYS A 26 8.90 2.91 3.55
C LYS A 26 9.30 2.11 2.30
N GLY A 27 8.36 1.96 1.37
CA GLY A 27 8.63 1.32 0.09
C GLY A 27 8.69 -0.22 0.12
N GLU A 28 8.43 -0.88 1.25
CA GLU A 28 8.44 -2.34 1.36
C GLU A 28 7.09 -3.01 1.00
N GLY A 29 6.16 -2.26 0.41
CA GLY A 29 4.93 -2.79 -0.19
C GLY A 29 3.81 -3.12 0.79
N LYS A 30 3.74 -2.47 1.97
CA LYS A 30 2.66 -2.67 2.98
C LYS A 30 1.26 -2.59 2.36
N THR A 31 0.96 -1.48 1.71
CA THR A 31 -0.33 -1.22 1.07
C THR A 31 -0.63 -2.25 -0.01
N PHE A 32 0.32 -2.48 -0.90
CA PHE A 32 0.18 -3.44 -2.01
C PHE A 32 -0.12 -4.85 -1.49
N GLN A 33 0.62 -5.33 -0.49
CA GLN A 33 0.41 -6.67 0.07
C GLN A 33 -0.91 -6.79 0.81
N THR A 34 -1.34 -5.74 1.51
CA THR A 34 -2.64 -5.70 2.19
C THR A 34 -3.78 -5.81 1.18
N ILE A 35 -3.81 -4.94 0.17
CA ILE A 35 -4.86 -4.92 -0.87
C ILE A 35 -4.86 -6.24 -1.65
N ARG A 36 -3.69 -6.74 -2.06
CA ARG A 36 -3.58 -8.03 -2.78
C ARG A 36 -4.07 -9.20 -1.93
N THR A 37 -3.82 -9.17 -0.62
CA THR A 37 -4.31 -10.19 0.29
C THR A 37 -5.84 -10.14 0.35
N CYS A 38 -6.43 -8.97 0.51
CA CYS A 38 -7.89 -8.81 0.50
C CYS A 38 -8.51 -9.32 -0.81
N SER A 39 -7.95 -8.93 -1.95
CA SER A 39 -8.40 -9.40 -3.27
C SER A 39 -8.34 -10.93 -3.39
N LYS A 40 -7.25 -11.57 -2.92
CA LYS A 40 -7.09 -13.03 -2.96
C LYS A 40 -8.19 -13.79 -2.21
N TYR A 41 -8.68 -13.20 -1.11
CA TYR A 41 -9.72 -13.81 -0.27
C TYR A 41 -11.11 -13.24 -0.52
N ASN A 42 -11.29 -12.51 -1.61
CA ASN A 42 -12.56 -11.89 -2.00
C ASN A 42 -13.16 -11.00 -0.89
N ILE A 43 -12.29 -10.20 -0.26
CA ILE A 43 -12.66 -9.24 0.79
C ILE A 43 -12.78 -7.87 0.14
N ALA A 44 -13.92 -7.20 0.31
CA ALA A 44 -14.14 -5.84 -0.17
C ALA A 44 -13.34 -4.85 0.67
N VAL A 45 -12.72 -3.86 0.00
CA VAL A 45 -11.85 -2.87 0.66
C VAL A 45 -12.44 -1.48 0.50
N TYR A 46 -12.72 -0.83 1.63
CA TYR A 46 -12.98 0.60 1.72
C TYR A 46 -11.64 1.30 1.98
N TYR A 47 -11.06 1.85 0.92
CA TYR A 47 -9.76 2.51 0.99
C TYR A 47 -9.89 3.98 1.32
N ILE A 48 -9.11 4.46 2.28
CA ILE A 48 -9.08 5.84 2.75
C ILE A 48 -7.63 6.28 2.83
N SER A 49 -7.31 7.45 2.26
CA SER A 49 -6.01 8.07 2.47
C SER A 49 -5.97 8.79 3.82
N GLY A 50 -4.87 8.66 4.55
CA GLY A 50 -4.66 9.43 5.78
C GLY A 50 -4.75 10.94 5.57
N ALA A 51 -4.39 11.43 4.38
CA ALA A 51 -4.53 12.84 4.02
C ALA A 51 -6.01 13.30 3.95
N GLU A 52 -6.92 12.42 3.52
CA GLU A 52 -8.36 12.71 3.47
C GLU A 52 -8.96 12.87 4.87
N LEU A 53 -8.37 12.22 5.86
CA LEU A 53 -8.79 12.33 7.26
C LEU A 53 -8.35 13.65 7.90
N CYS A 54 -7.38 14.36 7.33
CA CYS A 54 -6.84 15.62 7.82
C CYS A 54 -7.42 16.86 7.13
N GLY A 55 -8.36 16.68 6.22
CA GLY A 55 -8.95 17.76 5.41
C GLY A 55 -9.69 18.81 6.27
N SER A 56 -9.97 19.96 5.65
CA SER A 56 -10.55 21.14 6.33
C SER A 56 -11.97 20.93 6.89
N TYR A 57 -12.62 19.81 6.53
CA TYR A 57 -14.00 19.45 6.90
C TYR A 57 -14.06 18.02 7.48
N GLU A 58 -13.38 17.79 8.58
CA GLU A 58 -13.27 16.46 9.20
C GLU A 58 -14.59 15.83 9.62
N LYS A 59 -15.57 16.63 10.00
CA LYS A 59 -16.93 16.10 10.25
C LYS A 59 -17.50 15.38 9.02
N ASP A 60 -17.17 15.87 7.83
CA ASP A 60 -17.65 15.28 6.59
C ASP A 60 -16.94 13.94 6.32
N SER A 61 -15.62 13.86 6.61
CA SER A 61 -14.85 12.61 6.45
C SER A 61 -15.32 11.53 7.43
N ILE A 62 -15.50 11.88 8.72
CA ILE A 62 -16.02 10.93 9.72
C ILE A 62 -17.44 10.47 9.36
N THR A 63 -18.30 11.39 8.96
CA THR A 63 -19.67 11.08 8.55
C THR A 63 -19.70 10.16 7.32
N ALA A 64 -18.80 10.39 6.35
CA ALA A 64 -18.67 9.52 5.18
C ALA A 64 -18.20 8.11 5.56
N ILE A 65 -17.25 8.00 6.49
CA ILE A 65 -16.79 6.70 6.99
C ILE A 65 -17.90 5.98 7.75
N GLU A 66 -18.67 6.67 8.60
CA GLU A 66 -19.80 6.08 9.32
C GLU A 66 -20.86 5.56 8.36
N LYS A 67 -21.19 6.32 7.32
CA LYS A 67 -22.12 5.87 6.27
C LYS A 67 -21.60 4.62 5.56
N ASN A 68 -20.32 4.63 5.12
CA ASN A 68 -19.74 3.46 4.48
C ASN A 68 -19.68 2.25 5.42
N LEU A 69 -19.53 2.47 6.73
CA LEU A 69 -19.57 1.41 7.73
C LEU A 69 -20.96 0.77 7.83
N ASP A 70 -22.01 1.60 7.84
CA ASP A 70 -23.41 1.13 7.84
C ASP A 70 -23.71 0.37 6.54
N ASP A 71 -23.27 0.88 5.39
CA ASP A 71 -23.42 0.23 4.08
C ASP A 71 -22.72 -1.15 4.08
N ALA A 72 -21.48 -1.24 4.59
CA ALA A 72 -20.73 -2.48 4.69
C ALA A 72 -21.40 -3.52 5.61
N ILE A 73 -22.00 -3.06 6.73
CA ILE A 73 -22.78 -3.92 7.63
C ILE A 73 -24.03 -4.46 6.94
N GLU A 74 -24.71 -3.61 6.16
CA GLU A 74 -25.89 -4.02 5.40
C GLU A 74 -25.53 -5.00 4.27
N GLU A 75 -24.45 -4.76 3.53
CA GLU A 75 -23.94 -5.67 2.49
C GLU A 75 -23.59 -7.04 3.05
N TYR A 76 -22.94 -7.08 4.22
CA TYR A 76 -22.68 -8.35 4.90
C TYR A 76 -23.96 -9.09 5.26
N LYS A 77 -24.97 -8.38 5.81
CA LYS A 77 -26.27 -8.99 6.17
C LYS A 77 -27.05 -9.51 4.96
N LYS A 78 -27.01 -8.79 3.82
CA LYS A 78 -27.78 -9.11 2.62
C LYS A 78 -27.07 -10.15 1.74
N SER A 79 -25.76 -10.03 1.58
CA SER A 79 -24.99 -10.74 0.56
C SER A 79 -23.77 -11.51 1.10
N ASN A 80 -23.54 -11.51 2.42
CA ASN A 80 -22.38 -12.10 3.08
C ASN A 80 -21.03 -11.57 2.53
N ILE A 81 -20.99 -10.32 2.07
CA ILE A 81 -19.77 -9.68 1.59
C ILE A 81 -18.93 -9.28 2.81
N VAL A 82 -17.77 -9.89 2.96
CA VAL A 82 -16.79 -9.53 3.98
C VAL A 82 -16.04 -8.29 3.54
N SER A 83 -15.97 -7.28 4.39
CA SER A 83 -15.37 -5.98 4.10
C SER A 83 -14.32 -5.58 5.13
N VAL A 84 -13.41 -4.69 4.76
CA VAL A 84 -12.41 -4.10 5.65
C VAL A 84 -12.15 -2.64 5.26
N PHE A 85 -11.95 -1.78 6.24
CA PHE A 85 -11.44 -0.44 6.01
C PHE A 85 -9.91 -0.45 6.04
N VAL A 86 -9.28 0.13 5.02
CA VAL A 86 -7.83 0.31 4.97
C VAL A 86 -7.54 1.80 4.94
N ILE A 87 -6.89 2.29 5.99
CA ILE A 87 -6.45 3.68 6.09
C ILE A 87 -4.94 3.70 5.83
N ASP A 88 -4.56 4.25 4.69
CA ASP A 88 -3.15 4.34 4.29
C ASP A 88 -2.52 5.64 4.77
N ASP A 89 -1.21 5.60 5.03
CA ASP A 89 -0.45 6.73 5.58
C ASP A 89 -1.09 7.32 6.86
N PHE A 90 -1.70 6.46 7.69
CA PHE A 90 -2.40 6.86 8.92
C PHE A 90 -1.53 7.68 9.88
N HIS A 91 -0.21 7.48 9.89
CA HIS A 91 0.73 8.26 10.67
C HIS A 91 0.73 9.76 10.32
N LEU A 92 0.26 10.15 9.13
CA LEU A 92 0.11 11.54 8.71
C LEU A 92 -1.16 12.18 9.27
N SER A 93 -2.23 11.40 9.48
CA SER A 93 -3.51 11.92 9.99
C SER A 93 -3.49 12.21 11.47
N ILE A 94 -2.67 11.50 12.22
CA ILE A 94 -2.46 11.76 13.66
C ILE A 94 -1.05 12.34 13.78
N ALA A 95 -0.92 13.63 13.46
CA ALA A 95 0.35 14.34 13.54
C ALA A 95 1.02 14.07 14.90
N SER A 96 2.17 13.43 14.82
CA SER A 96 3.01 13.11 15.97
C SER A 96 3.37 14.39 16.72
N ILE A 97 3.36 14.30 18.03
CA ILE A 97 3.96 15.31 18.90
C ILE A 97 5.48 15.21 18.71
N SER A 98 5.99 15.76 17.63
CA SER A 98 7.42 16.07 17.55
C SER A 98 7.62 17.39 18.27
N ALA A 99 8.32 17.35 19.41
CA ALA A 99 8.85 18.48 20.15
C ALA A 99 8.15 19.85 19.92
N GLY A 100 7.08 20.13 20.66
CA GLY A 100 6.53 21.49 20.76
C GLY A 100 5.37 21.87 19.86
N VAL A 101 4.88 20.98 18.99
CA VAL A 101 3.66 21.23 18.21
C VAL A 101 2.45 20.64 18.95
N SER A 102 1.52 21.50 19.38
CA SER A 102 0.26 21.07 19.96
C SER A 102 -0.55 20.25 18.96
N ARG A 103 -1.19 19.17 19.43
CA ARG A 103 -2.16 18.41 18.63
C ARG A 103 -3.18 19.37 18.06
N THR A 104 -3.45 19.29 16.77
CA THR A 104 -4.54 20.03 16.15
C THR A 104 -5.87 19.54 16.76
N VAL A 105 -6.86 20.42 16.88
CA VAL A 105 -8.22 20.07 17.35
C VAL A 105 -8.72 18.87 16.53
N ASN A 106 -8.36 18.81 15.30
CA ASN A 106 -8.73 17.83 14.32
C ASN A 106 -8.18 16.43 14.65
N SER A 107 -6.90 16.30 14.93
CA SER A 107 -6.31 15.01 15.32
C SER A 107 -6.91 14.48 16.64
N GLN A 108 -7.38 15.37 17.52
CA GLN A 108 -8.07 15.00 18.77
C GLN A 108 -9.47 14.46 18.49
N ILE A 109 -10.24 15.10 17.59
CA ILE A 109 -11.57 14.66 17.20
C ILE A 109 -11.49 13.28 16.55
N LEU A 110 -10.59 13.09 15.58
CA LEU A 110 -10.37 11.81 14.91
C LEU A 110 -9.97 10.70 15.91
N THR A 111 -9.02 10.99 16.79
CA THR A 111 -8.59 10.03 17.82
C THR A 111 -9.74 9.66 18.76
N GLY A 112 -10.52 10.63 19.22
CA GLY A 112 -11.69 10.40 20.05
C GLY A 112 -12.76 9.56 19.35
N TRP A 113 -13.01 9.83 18.08
CA TRP A 113 -13.93 9.03 17.26
C TRP A 113 -13.47 7.58 17.11
N LEU A 114 -12.18 7.35 16.77
CA LEU A 114 -11.62 5.99 16.66
C LEU A 114 -11.72 5.22 17.97
N MET A 115 -11.45 5.87 19.11
CA MET A 115 -11.59 5.24 20.43
C MET A 115 -13.04 4.82 20.70
N ASN A 116 -14.00 5.73 20.44
CA ASN A 116 -15.42 5.45 20.60
C ASN A 116 -15.90 4.34 19.68
N LEU A 117 -15.39 4.28 18.44
CA LEU A 117 -15.73 3.23 17.49
C LEU A 117 -15.25 1.86 17.98
N ALA A 118 -14.01 1.75 18.50
CA ALA A 118 -13.49 0.52 19.08
C ALA A 118 -14.31 0.04 20.28
N ASP A 119 -14.71 0.97 21.17
CA ASP A 119 -15.49 0.64 22.36
C ASP A 119 -16.94 0.23 22.01
N ARG A 120 -17.57 0.91 21.06
CA ARG A 120 -18.88 0.51 20.50
C ARG A 120 -18.83 -0.88 19.86
N ALA A 121 -17.76 -1.17 19.09
CA ALA A 121 -17.59 -2.47 18.44
C ALA A 121 -17.51 -3.64 19.42
N LYS A 122 -16.93 -3.46 20.61
CA LYS A 122 -16.85 -4.49 21.67
C LYS A 122 -18.22 -4.86 22.22
N SER A 123 -19.13 -3.91 22.34
CA SER A 123 -20.46 -4.11 22.91
C SER A 123 -21.53 -4.43 21.85
N SER A 124 -21.19 -4.39 20.56
CA SER A 124 -22.13 -4.60 19.48
C SER A 124 -22.44 -6.06 19.23
N THR A 125 -23.71 -6.35 18.96
CA THR A 125 -24.18 -7.65 18.43
C THR A 125 -24.09 -7.70 16.91
N GLN A 126 -23.75 -6.60 16.26
CA GLN A 126 -23.58 -6.49 14.81
C GLN A 126 -22.21 -7.04 14.39
N PRO A 127 -22.02 -7.41 13.11
CA PRO A 127 -20.70 -7.68 12.56
C PRO A 127 -19.75 -6.52 12.83
N ARG A 128 -18.53 -6.85 13.24
CA ARG A 128 -17.49 -5.85 13.47
C ARG A 128 -16.66 -5.74 12.21
N ILE A 129 -16.85 -4.66 11.46
CA ILE A 129 -16.05 -4.39 10.27
C ILE A 129 -14.68 -3.87 10.73
N PRO A 130 -13.59 -4.61 10.49
CA PRO A 130 -12.27 -4.23 11.00
C PRO A 130 -11.63 -3.11 10.20
N PHE A 131 -10.65 -2.45 10.84
CA PHE A 131 -9.82 -1.44 10.22
C PHE A 131 -8.36 -1.90 10.20
N ILE A 132 -7.69 -1.69 9.07
CA ILE A 132 -6.25 -1.86 8.93
C ILE A 132 -5.64 -0.47 8.73
N LEU A 133 -4.76 -0.09 9.65
CA LEU A 133 -4.07 1.19 9.64
C LEU A 133 -2.65 0.96 9.12
N LEU A 134 -2.29 1.56 7.99
CA LEU A 134 -0.97 1.43 7.39
C LEU A 134 -0.14 2.68 7.68
N GLY A 135 1.12 2.47 8.03
CA GLY A 135 2.03 3.58 8.30
C GLY A 135 3.49 3.15 8.32
N ASN A 136 4.39 4.10 8.37
CA ASN A 136 5.82 3.80 8.46
C ASN A 136 6.25 3.64 9.92
N ASP A 137 5.73 4.50 10.80
CA ASP A 137 6.03 4.52 12.22
C ASP A 137 4.79 4.88 13.03
N PHE A 138 4.51 4.12 14.06
CA PHE A 138 3.40 4.31 14.99
C PHE A 138 3.84 4.59 16.43
N SER A 139 5.13 4.84 16.65
CA SER A 139 5.69 5.13 17.98
C SER A 139 5.07 6.36 18.66
N ASN A 140 4.52 7.27 17.87
CA ASN A 140 3.93 8.52 18.33
C ASN A 140 2.39 8.51 18.36
N LEU A 141 1.75 7.35 18.23
CA LEU A 141 0.31 7.26 18.39
C LEU A 141 -0.11 7.57 19.83
N TYR A 142 -1.33 8.03 19.97
CA TYR A 142 -1.90 8.33 21.29
C TYR A 142 -2.12 7.04 22.10
N ASP A 143 -1.46 6.91 23.25
CA ASP A 143 -1.50 5.72 24.10
C ASP A 143 -2.90 5.14 24.35
N PRO A 144 -3.95 5.94 24.64
CA PRO A 144 -5.28 5.38 24.81
C PRO A 144 -5.87 4.69 23.58
N LEU A 145 -5.45 5.06 22.36
CA LEU A 145 -5.87 4.38 21.13
C LEU A 145 -5.14 3.03 20.96
N THR A 146 -3.88 2.96 21.39
CA THR A 146 -3.01 1.79 21.22
C THR A 146 -3.14 0.75 22.33
N ARG A 147 -4.04 0.98 23.32
CA ARG A 147 -4.25 0.05 24.43
C ARG A 147 -4.69 -1.32 23.96
N ASP A 148 -4.27 -2.34 24.72
CA ASP A 148 -4.69 -3.72 24.54
C ASP A 148 -6.21 -3.86 24.34
N GLY A 149 -6.58 -4.62 23.34
CA GLY A 149 -7.98 -4.86 22.96
C GLY A 149 -8.64 -3.76 22.13
N ARG A 150 -7.94 -2.66 21.76
CA ARG A 150 -8.37 -1.71 20.73
C ARG A 150 -7.57 -1.88 19.45
N MET A 151 -6.25 -2.09 19.56
CA MET A 151 -5.32 -2.15 18.44
C MET A 151 -4.28 -3.25 18.63
N ASP A 152 -4.06 -4.03 17.58
CA ASP A 152 -2.93 -4.93 17.44
C ASP A 152 -1.89 -4.32 16.51
N PHE A 153 -0.63 -4.66 16.71
CA PHE A 153 0.48 -4.20 15.91
C PHE A 153 1.10 -5.34 15.11
N PHE A 154 1.42 -5.08 13.86
CA PHE A 154 2.13 -6.00 13.00
C PHE A 154 3.27 -5.27 12.27
N GLU A 155 4.51 -5.65 12.57
CA GLU A 155 5.66 -5.11 11.84
C GLU A 155 5.81 -5.84 10.50
N TRP A 156 5.70 -5.08 9.40
CA TRP A 156 6.01 -5.55 8.06
C TRP A 156 7.47 -5.22 7.73
N ARG A 157 8.35 -6.18 7.95
CA ARG A 157 9.77 -6.12 7.60
C ARG A 157 10.15 -7.43 6.92
N PRO A 158 10.00 -7.54 5.58
CA PRO A 158 10.35 -8.76 4.88
C PRO A 158 11.85 -9.04 5.02
N ASP A 159 12.19 -10.28 5.32
CA ASP A 159 13.58 -10.73 5.25
C ASP A 159 14.07 -10.74 3.79
N GLU A 160 15.40 -10.83 3.60
CA GLU A 160 16.01 -10.81 2.27
C GLU A 160 15.44 -11.89 1.34
N SER A 161 15.18 -13.09 1.86
CA SER A 161 14.61 -14.21 1.10
C SER A 161 13.20 -13.90 0.61
N THR A 162 12.37 -13.34 1.49
CA THR A 162 10.99 -12.91 1.16
C THR A 162 11.02 -11.74 0.18
N LYS A 163 11.89 -10.76 0.42
CA LYS A 163 12.09 -9.60 -0.44
C LYS A 163 12.49 -10.01 -1.85
N LYS A 164 13.50 -10.87 -1.96
CA LYS A 164 13.94 -11.44 -3.23
C LYS A 164 12.81 -12.15 -3.98
N LYS A 165 12.01 -12.95 -3.28
CA LYS A 165 10.84 -13.63 -3.89
C LYS A 165 9.81 -12.63 -4.42
N ILE A 166 9.56 -11.54 -3.69
CA ILE A 166 8.62 -10.48 -4.11
C ILE A 166 9.16 -9.80 -5.37
N ILE A 167 10.45 -9.43 -5.38
CA ILE A 167 11.09 -8.77 -6.52
C ILE A 167 11.09 -9.71 -7.74
N CYS A 168 11.52 -10.96 -7.60
CA CYS A 168 11.51 -11.92 -8.69
C CYS A 168 10.09 -12.09 -9.27
N ARG A 169 9.05 -12.13 -8.41
CA ARG A 169 7.67 -12.22 -8.86
C ARG A 169 7.20 -10.96 -9.60
N HIS A 170 7.76 -9.81 -9.28
CA HIS A 170 7.44 -8.56 -9.98
C HIS A 170 7.91 -8.56 -11.43
N PHE A 171 8.99 -9.30 -11.74
CA PHE A 171 9.58 -9.43 -13.05
C PHE A 171 9.32 -10.78 -13.74
N GLU A 172 8.48 -11.67 -13.14
CA GLU A 172 8.30 -13.04 -13.64
C GLU A 172 7.74 -13.15 -15.08
N ASP A 173 7.05 -12.10 -15.54
CA ASP A 173 6.52 -12.03 -16.91
C ASP A 173 7.61 -11.70 -17.95
N TYR A 174 8.77 -11.21 -17.52
CA TYR A 174 9.86 -10.72 -18.37
C TYR A 174 11.13 -11.55 -18.25
N VAL A 175 11.47 -11.98 -17.03
CA VAL A 175 12.71 -12.70 -16.74
C VAL A 175 12.37 -14.03 -16.09
N PRO A 176 12.89 -15.16 -16.63
CA PRO A 176 12.71 -16.48 -16.02
C PRO A 176 13.21 -16.50 -14.57
N ARG A 177 12.48 -17.20 -13.69
CA ARG A 177 12.80 -17.27 -12.25
C ARG A 177 14.16 -17.88 -11.92
N ASP A 178 14.69 -18.72 -12.81
CA ASP A 178 15.98 -19.40 -12.69
C ASP A 178 17.13 -18.62 -13.35
N ASN A 179 16.89 -17.41 -13.83
CA ASN A 179 17.93 -16.58 -14.42
C ASN A 179 18.96 -16.17 -13.36
N ARG A 180 20.18 -16.70 -13.49
CA ARG A 180 21.26 -16.51 -12.52
C ARG A 180 21.82 -15.10 -12.51
N GLU A 181 21.85 -14.44 -13.65
CA GLU A 181 22.35 -13.06 -13.80
C GLU A 181 21.40 -12.10 -13.11
N PHE A 182 20.10 -12.21 -13.37
CA PHE A 182 19.07 -11.43 -12.68
C PHE A 182 19.07 -11.68 -11.16
N SER A 183 19.23 -12.94 -10.73
CA SER A 183 19.35 -13.28 -9.32
C SER A 183 20.51 -12.57 -8.64
N ARG A 184 21.71 -12.53 -9.28
CA ARG A 184 22.89 -11.83 -8.77
C ARG A 184 22.67 -10.32 -8.71
N LEU A 185 22.00 -9.76 -9.70
CA LEU A 185 21.66 -8.33 -9.76
C LEU A 185 20.76 -7.92 -8.60
N ILE A 186 19.73 -8.74 -8.28
CA ILE A 186 18.89 -8.51 -7.11
C ILE A 186 19.71 -8.63 -5.82
N ASP A 187 20.53 -9.66 -5.68
CA ASP A 187 21.33 -9.89 -4.46
C ASP A 187 22.28 -8.71 -4.20
N ALA A 188 22.90 -8.15 -5.24
CA ALA A 188 23.75 -6.98 -5.14
C ALA A 188 23.01 -5.72 -4.66
N ASN A 189 21.70 -5.64 -4.90
CA ASN A 189 20.86 -4.47 -4.61
C ASN A 189 19.76 -4.77 -3.57
N ILE A 190 19.88 -5.84 -2.80
CA ILE A 190 18.81 -6.31 -1.88
C ILE A 190 18.49 -5.30 -0.77
N ASN A 191 19.41 -4.40 -0.46
CA ASN A 191 19.22 -3.33 0.52
C ASN A 191 18.25 -2.25 0.04
N GLN A 192 18.04 -2.12 -1.27
CA GLN A 192 17.07 -1.17 -1.82
C GLN A 192 15.63 -1.59 -1.50
N PRO A 193 14.70 -0.66 -1.27
CA PRO A 193 13.30 -0.99 -0.99
C PRO A 193 12.63 -1.68 -2.18
N ILE A 194 11.57 -2.46 -1.95
CA ILE A 194 10.81 -3.13 -3.03
C ILE A 194 10.29 -2.12 -4.05
N SER A 195 9.89 -0.93 -3.61
CA SER A 195 9.44 0.14 -4.50
C SER A 195 10.51 0.60 -5.50
N PHE A 196 11.79 0.52 -5.13
CA PHE A 196 12.90 0.81 -6.05
C PHE A 196 12.83 -0.08 -7.30
N PHE A 197 12.60 -1.38 -7.11
CA PHE A 197 12.48 -2.33 -8.22
C PHE A 197 11.17 -2.17 -9.00
N ALA A 198 10.09 -1.75 -8.34
CA ALA A 198 8.85 -1.42 -9.03
C ALA A 198 9.01 -0.21 -9.95
N GLU A 199 9.77 0.79 -9.51
CA GLU A 199 10.07 1.97 -10.33
C GLU A 199 11.00 1.66 -11.51
N ILE A 200 11.93 0.71 -11.39
CA ILE A 200 12.75 0.24 -12.51
C ILE A 200 11.87 -0.29 -13.63
N LYS A 201 10.86 -1.09 -13.29
CA LYS A 201 9.87 -1.54 -14.28
C LYS A 201 9.16 -0.37 -14.96
N ASN A 202 8.77 0.65 -14.20
CA ASN A 202 8.15 1.85 -14.76
C ASN A 202 9.10 2.60 -15.70
N ASP A 203 10.39 2.68 -15.36
CA ASP A 203 11.38 3.36 -16.19
C ASP A 203 11.64 2.60 -17.49
N MET A 204 11.68 1.26 -17.45
CA MET A 204 11.71 0.44 -18.67
C MET A 204 10.50 0.70 -19.58
N PHE A 205 9.30 0.83 -19.01
CA PHE A 205 8.10 1.20 -19.77
C PHE A 205 8.22 2.57 -20.42
N LYS A 206 8.70 3.57 -19.68
CA LYS A 206 8.92 4.93 -20.21
C LYS A 206 9.92 4.93 -21.35
N GLU A 207 10.98 4.14 -21.25
CA GLU A 207 11.99 4.01 -22.30
C GLU A 207 11.37 3.46 -23.59
N ILE A 208 10.61 2.36 -23.51
CA ILE A 208 9.91 1.79 -24.67
C ILE A 208 8.94 2.81 -25.30
N ILE A 209 8.15 3.50 -24.48
CA ILE A 209 7.23 4.53 -24.97
C ILE A 209 8.02 5.64 -25.70
N SER A 210 9.14 6.09 -25.13
CA SER A 210 9.99 7.11 -25.74
C SER A 210 10.57 6.66 -27.08
N GLU A 211 11.07 5.41 -27.15
CA GLU A 211 11.54 4.79 -28.41
C GLU A 211 10.43 4.77 -29.48
N GLN A 212 9.22 4.39 -29.09
CA GLN A 212 8.06 4.34 -29.99
C GLN A 212 7.65 5.72 -30.51
N ILE A 213 7.62 6.72 -29.61
CA ILE A 213 7.31 8.12 -29.98
C ILE A 213 8.33 8.64 -31.01
N VAL A 214 9.63 8.49 -30.70
CA VAL A 214 10.70 8.96 -31.58
C VAL A 214 10.67 8.25 -32.94
N SER A 215 10.43 6.95 -32.97
CA SER A 215 10.41 6.16 -34.21
C SER A 215 9.17 6.41 -35.06
N SER A 216 8.06 6.83 -34.47
CA SER A 216 6.79 7.02 -35.20
C SER A 216 6.78 8.25 -36.08
N HIS A 217 7.59 9.27 -35.79
CA HIS A 217 7.57 10.61 -36.43
C HIS A 217 6.16 11.25 -36.45
N GLU A 218 5.28 10.82 -35.54
CA GLU A 218 3.92 11.35 -35.41
C GLU A 218 3.91 12.50 -34.40
N TYR A 219 3.15 13.54 -34.68
CA TYR A 219 3.02 14.75 -33.85
C TYR A 219 1.60 14.95 -33.32
N ASP A 220 0.67 14.08 -33.68
CA ASP A 220 -0.68 14.09 -33.13
C ASP A 220 -0.79 13.17 -31.91
N ALA A 221 -1.17 13.73 -30.76
CA ALA A 221 -1.19 13.02 -29.49
C ALA A 221 -2.16 11.82 -29.48
N LEU A 222 -3.31 11.90 -30.16
CA LEU A 222 -4.28 10.80 -30.21
C LEU A 222 -3.74 9.64 -31.05
N ARG A 223 -3.08 9.95 -32.17
CA ARG A 223 -2.42 8.93 -33.02
C ARG A 223 -1.25 8.28 -32.31
N LEU A 224 -0.45 9.07 -31.56
CA LEU A 224 0.61 8.54 -30.71
C LEU A 224 0.07 7.55 -29.69
N ILE A 225 -1.02 7.88 -28.97
CA ILE A 225 -1.66 6.97 -28.01
C ILE A 225 -2.10 5.69 -28.73
N GLN A 226 -2.77 5.79 -29.87
CA GLN A 226 -3.23 4.61 -30.63
C GLN A 226 -2.06 3.73 -31.10
N ASN A 227 -0.95 4.33 -31.54
CA ASN A 227 0.25 3.62 -31.97
C ASN A 227 0.91 2.87 -30.79
N VAL A 228 1.05 3.52 -29.64
CA VAL A 228 1.60 2.93 -28.42
C VAL A 228 0.68 1.81 -27.90
N ASP A 229 -0.64 1.99 -27.90
CA ASP A 229 -1.60 0.97 -27.49
C ASP A 229 -1.59 -0.25 -28.40
N SER A 230 -1.42 -0.06 -29.73
CA SER A 230 -1.35 -1.16 -30.70
C SER A 230 -0.11 -2.04 -30.52
N SER A 231 0.97 -1.46 -30.05
CA SER A 231 2.23 -2.13 -29.70
C SER A 231 2.59 -1.89 -28.23
N HIS A 232 1.69 -2.31 -27.33
CA HIS A 232 1.76 -2.03 -25.91
C HIS A 232 3.15 -2.34 -25.33
N PRO A 233 3.77 -1.44 -24.55
CA PRO A 233 5.13 -1.58 -24.02
C PRO A 233 5.39 -2.92 -23.33
N ASP A 234 4.42 -3.45 -22.58
CA ASP A 234 4.50 -4.78 -21.96
C ASP A 234 4.77 -5.89 -22.97
N THR A 235 4.12 -5.84 -24.14
CA THR A 235 4.31 -6.81 -25.21
C THR A 235 5.69 -6.68 -25.86
N VAL A 236 6.19 -5.46 -25.98
CA VAL A 236 7.53 -5.18 -26.50
C VAL A 236 8.58 -5.70 -25.53
N LEU A 237 8.45 -5.38 -24.25
CA LEU A 237 9.35 -5.86 -23.21
C LEU A 237 9.43 -7.40 -23.16
N LYS A 238 8.30 -8.10 -23.21
CA LYS A 238 8.26 -9.57 -23.19
C LYS A 238 9.01 -10.22 -24.37
N LYS A 239 9.23 -9.50 -25.47
CA LYS A 239 9.95 -9.99 -26.65
C LYS A 239 11.43 -9.60 -26.66
N ARG A 240 11.88 -8.72 -25.78
CA ARG A 240 13.29 -8.30 -25.72
C ARG A 240 14.18 -9.43 -25.17
N ARG A 241 15.38 -9.54 -25.72
CA ARG A 241 16.38 -10.55 -25.30
C ARG A 241 17.38 -9.98 -24.28
N ASP A 242 17.49 -8.67 -24.20
CA ASP A 242 18.45 -7.88 -23.42
C ASP A 242 17.87 -7.34 -22.11
N LEU A 243 16.76 -7.93 -21.64
CA LEU A 243 16.02 -7.43 -20.48
C LEU A 243 16.85 -7.31 -19.20
N VAL A 244 17.74 -8.24 -18.92
CA VAL A 244 18.57 -8.20 -17.71
C VAL A 244 19.55 -7.03 -17.78
N ALA A 245 20.17 -6.81 -18.96
CA ALA A 245 21.06 -5.66 -19.19
C ALA A 245 20.29 -4.33 -19.05
N MET A 246 19.08 -4.26 -19.60
CA MET A 246 18.21 -3.08 -19.45
C MET A 246 17.85 -2.82 -17.99
N ILE A 247 17.52 -3.85 -17.22
CA ILE A 247 17.25 -3.72 -15.77
C ILE A 247 18.50 -3.21 -15.03
N GLU A 248 19.68 -3.73 -15.36
CA GLU A 248 20.94 -3.30 -14.78
C GLU A 248 21.25 -1.83 -15.08
N GLU A 249 21.03 -1.40 -16.30
CA GLU A 249 21.19 0.00 -16.71
C GLU A 249 20.25 0.93 -15.94
N GLN A 250 18.97 0.55 -15.80
CA GLN A 250 18.00 1.33 -15.02
C GLN A 250 18.34 1.37 -13.52
N ILE A 251 18.87 0.27 -12.95
CA ILE A 251 19.36 0.25 -11.57
C ILE A 251 20.50 1.26 -11.40
N ASN A 252 21.50 1.20 -12.25
CA ASN A 252 22.67 2.08 -12.18
C ASN A 252 22.28 3.55 -12.33
N SER A 253 21.41 3.87 -13.29
CA SER A 253 20.89 5.23 -13.50
C SER A 253 20.16 5.78 -12.27
N ARG A 254 19.32 4.93 -11.62
CA ARG A 254 18.63 5.33 -10.40
C ARG A 254 19.55 5.52 -9.21
N LEU A 255 20.53 4.66 -9.03
CA LEU A 255 21.50 4.79 -7.94
C LEU A 255 22.26 6.11 -8.04
N ILE A 256 22.75 6.45 -9.24
CA ILE A 256 23.38 7.76 -9.51
C ILE A 256 22.44 8.92 -9.17
N SER A 257 21.18 8.81 -9.58
CA SER A 257 20.17 9.85 -9.29
C SER A 257 19.85 10.00 -7.81
N LEU A 258 19.89 8.92 -7.02
CA LEU A 258 19.70 8.97 -5.58
C LEU A 258 20.89 9.60 -4.87
N GLU A 259 22.13 9.24 -5.23
CA GLU A 259 23.35 9.84 -4.69
C GLU A 259 23.42 11.35 -4.95
N ALA A 260 22.99 11.78 -6.14
CA ALA A 260 22.92 13.21 -6.48
C ALA A 260 21.90 13.99 -5.63
N LYS A 261 20.81 13.34 -5.18
CA LYS A 261 19.79 13.97 -4.31
C LYS A 261 20.22 14.04 -2.84
N GLU A 262 21.07 13.14 -2.38
CA GLU A 262 21.62 13.16 -1.00
C GLU A 262 22.71 14.21 -0.81
N THR A 263 23.25 14.75 -1.93
CA THR A 263 24.34 15.73 -1.92
C THR A 263 23.82 17.19 -1.94
N ILE A 264 22.50 17.39 -2.09
CA ILE A 264 21.83 18.72 -2.08
C ILE A 264 21.15 18.94 -0.71
#